data_754210e502dda5a5f261e874172d18cf
#
_entry.id   754210e502dda5a5f261e874172d18cf
#
_cell.length_a   1.000
_cell.length_b   1.000
_cell.length_c   1.000
_cell.angle_alpha   90.00
_cell.angle_beta   90.00
_cell.angle_gamma   90.00
#
_symmetry.space_group_name_H-M   'P 1'
#
loop_
_entity.id
_entity.type
_entity.pdbx_description
1 polymer ?
#
loop_
_entity_poly.entity_id
_entity_poly.type
_entity_poly.pdbx_seq_one_letter_code
_entity_poly.pdbx_strand_id
1 'polypeptide(L)'
;LEFNARKYDDGSVSGHFNYHQTVEGVTVKFVGTVTCMNVYGNRAKIGGVITKSTDPTISEGTFGWFQSFDNGEGAGAPPDQSSLMGFGDEGANEAFCNSPNLPRFGPWDIQGNIQVRQ
;
A
#
# COMPACT_ATOMS: atom_id res chain seq x y z
N LEU A 1 -0.15 -6.63 -6.59
CA LEU A 1 0.46 -5.94 -5.45
C LEU A 1 1.23 -6.94 -4.58
N GLU A 2 2.45 -6.62 -4.30
CA GLU A 2 3.25 -7.33 -3.32
C GLU A 2 3.84 -6.32 -2.37
N PHE A 3 3.82 -6.60 -1.08
CA PHE A 3 4.57 -5.79 -0.15
C PHE A 3 5.10 -6.63 1.00
N ASN A 4 6.20 -6.15 1.55
CA ASN A 4 6.83 -6.71 2.72
C ASN A 4 7.13 -5.52 3.64
N ALA A 5 6.44 -5.44 4.75
CA ALA A 5 6.57 -4.32 5.66
C ALA A 5 6.50 -4.81 7.10
N ARG A 6 7.33 -4.21 7.95
CA ARG A 6 7.39 -4.54 9.36
C ARG A 6 7.49 -3.27 10.18
N LYS A 7 6.71 -3.23 11.25
CA LYS A 7 6.80 -2.16 12.26
C LYS A 7 7.46 -2.73 13.52
N TYR A 8 8.44 -2.02 14.02
CA TYR A 8 9.20 -2.41 15.20
C TYR A 8 8.63 -1.75 16.46
N ASP A 9 9.03 -2.25 17.62
CA ASP A 9 8.53 -1.79 18.91
C ASP A 9 8.85 -0.31 19.18
N ASP A 10 9.93 0.21 18.59
CA ASP A 10 10.29 1.63 18.70
C ASP A 10 9.50 2.54 17.76
N GLY A 11 8.56 1.99 17.01
CA GLY A 11 7.75 2.72 16.04
C GLY A 11 8.35 2.84 14.64
N SER A 12 9.62 2.43 14.47
CA SER A 12 10.22 2.43 13.12
C SER A 12 9.61 1.37 12.24
N VAL A 13 9.73 1.57 10.94
CA VAL A 13 9.21 0.63 9.94
C VAL A 13 10.30 0.33 8.92
N SER A 14 10.21 -0.86 8.31
CA SER A 14 11.05 -1.24 7.18
C SER A 14 10.23 -2.03 6.17
N GLY A 15 10.70 -2.07 4.93
CA GLY A 15 10.09 -2.88 3.89
C GLY A 15 9.96 -2.13 2.58
N HIS A 16 9.36 -2.81 1.63
CA HIS A 16 9.10 -2.25 0.31
C HIS A 16 7.83 -2.81 -0.28
N PHE A 17 7.35 -2.14 -1.31
CA PHE A 17 6.17 -2.56 -2.04
C PHE A 17 6.42 -2.51 -3.53
N ASN A 18 5.74 -3.42 -4.24
CA ASN A 18 5.54 -3.40 -5.68
C ASN A 18 4.05 -3.25 -5.92
N TYR A 19 3.65 -2.16 -6.50
CA TYR A 19 2.24 -1.87 -6.74
C TYR A 19 2.01 -1.71 -8.24
N HIS A 20 1.00 -2.39 -8.77
CA HIS A 20 0.57 -2.14 -10.13
C HIS A 20 -0.92 -1.87 -10.16
N GLN A 21 -1.33 -0.97 -11.04
CA GLN A 21 -2.74 -0.73 -11.31
C GLN A 21 -2.95 -0.61 -12.81
N THR A 22 -4.07 -1.10 -13.26
CA THR A 22 -4.48 -1.00 -14.65
C THR A 22 -5.71 -0.12 -14.72
N VAL A 23 -5.60 0.97 -15.48
CA VAL A 23 -6.69 1.91 -15.71
C VAL A 23 -6.83 2.09 -17.21
N GLU A 24 -8.02 1.84 -17.72
CA GLU A 24 -8.32 1.97 -19.17
C GLU A 24 -7.35 1.19 -20.06
N GLY A 25 -6.96 0.00 -19.63
CA GLY A 25 -6.06 -0.87 -20.38
C GLY A 25 -4.58 -0.53 -20.24
N VAL A 26 -4.24 0.53 -19.51
CA VAL A 26 -2.85 0.92 -19.25
C VAL A 26 -2.44 0.47 -17.87
N THR A 27 -1.38 -0.32 -17.78
CA THR A 27 -0.82 -0.77 -16.51
C THR A 27 0.38 0.09 -16.14
N VAL A 28 0.33 0.69 -14.96
CA VAL A 28 1.46 1.40 -14.37
C VAL A 28 1.98 0.64 -13.17
N LYS A 29 3.28 0.74 -12.92
CA LYS A 29 3.95 0.03 -11.83
C LYS A 29 4.75 1.00 -10.99
N PHE A 30 4.72 0.78 -9.68
CA PHE A 30 5.44 1.58 -8.71
C PHE A 30 6.19 0.65 -7.77
N VAL A 31 7.45 0.96 -7.53
CA VAL A 31 8.24 0.32 -6.48
C VAL A 31 8.56 1.38 -5.45
N GLY A 32 8.41 1.04 -4.19
CA GLY A 32 8.66 2.01 -3.14
C GLY A 32 9.26 1.39 -1.89
N THR A 33 9.81 2.26 -1.05
CA THR A 33 10.32 1.93 0.27
C THR A 33 9.30 2.40 1.30
N VAL A 34 8.88 1.50 2.19
CA VAL A 34 7.88 1.82 3.22
C VAL A 34 8.48 2.77 4.23
N THR A 35 7.77 3.87 4.51
CA THR A 35 8.17 4.88 5.51
C THR A 35 7.16 5.01 6.63
N CYS A 36 5.93 4.55 6.44
CA CYS A 36 4.94 4.49 7.51
C CYS A 36 3.99 3.31 7.30
N MET A 37 3.50 2.77 8.40
CA MET A 37 2.54 1.66 8.39
C MET A 37 1.74 1.67 9.69
N ASN A 38 0.44 1.44 9.57
CA ASN A 38 -0.41 1.14 10.72
C ASN A 38 -1.35 0.00 10.39
N VAL A 39 -1.55 -0.88 11.34
CA VAL A 39 -2.36 -2.08 11.17
C VAL A 39 -3.62 -1.98 12.04
N TYR A 40 -4.77 -2.26 11.44
CA TYR A 40 -6.07 -2.23 12.10
C TYR A 40 -6.80 -3.54 11.77
N GLY A 41 -6.67 -4.53 12.65
CA GLY A 41 -7.24 -5.85 12.39
C GLY A 41 -6.61 -6.50 11.16
N ASN A 42 -7.41 -6.80 10.15
CA ASN A 42 -6.92 -7.37 8.88
C ASN A 42 -6.56 -6.30 7.83
N ARG A 43 -6.53 -5.04 8.23
CA ARG A 43 -6.24 -3.92 7.34
C ARG A 43 -4.90 -3.30 7.68
N ALA A 44 -4.20 -2.82 6.68
CA ALA A 44 -2.99 -2.05 6.87
C ALA A 44 -3.04 -0.78 6.02
N LYS A 45 -2.64 0.32 6.60
CA LYS A 45 -2.32 1.55 5.88
C LYS A 45 -0.82 1.60 5.70
N ILE A 46 -0.38 1.75 4.46
CA ILE A 46 1.03 1.72 4.11
C ILE A 46 1.33 2.92 3.25
N GLY A 47 2.40 3.59 3.58
CA GLY A 47 2.90 4.69 2.78
C GLY A 47 4.41 4.61 2.64
N GLY A 48 4.92 5.21 1.59
CA GLY A 48 6.35 5.20 1.35
C GLY A 48 6.77 6.09 0.21
N VAL A 49 8.08 6.13 -0.01
CA VAL A 49 8.68 6.91 -1.08
C VAL A 49 8.83 6.02 -2.31
N ILE A 50 8.41 6.54 -3.45
CA ILE A 50 8.49 5.81 -4.73
C ILE A 50 9.92 5.90 -5.25
N THR A 51 10.52 4.74 -5.48
CA THR A 51 11.89 4.61 -6.00
C THR A 51 11.94 4.27 -7.48
N LYS A 52 10.85 3.71 -8.02
CA LYS A 52 10.70 3.45 -9.46
C LYS A 52 9.25 3.64 -9.85
N SER A 53 9.02 4.24 -11.00
CA SER A 53 7.68 4.48 -11.54
C SER A 53 7.70 4.34 -13.05
N THR A 54 6.68 3.68 -13.60
CA THR A 54 6.44 3.65 -15.05
C THR A 54 5.45 4.70 -15.51
N ASP A 55 4.81 5.41 -14.56
CA ASP A 55 3.89 6.49 -14.88
C ASP A 55 4.70 7.79 -15.02
N PRO A 56 4.69 8.44 -16.21
CA PRO A 56 5.47 9.65 -16.42
C PRO A 56 4.98 10.85 -15.62
N THR A 57 3.76 10.79 -15.06
CA THR A 57 3.22 11.86 -14.23
C THR A 57 3.58 11.71 -12.75
N ILE A 58 4.12 10.54 -12.36
CA ILE A 58 4.53 10.25 -10.98
C ILE A 58 6.03 10.00 -10.98
N SER A 59 6.79 10.95 -10.47
CA SER A 59 8.25 10.86 -10.46
C SER A 59 8.79 10.12 -9.24
N GLU A 60 9.99 9.59 -9.36
CA GLU A 60 10.74 9.04 -8.24
C GLU A 60 10.92 10.12 -7.17
N GLY A 61 10.81 9.73 -5.90
CA GLY A 61 10.83 10.66 -4.77
C GLY A 61 9.45 11.15 -4.35
N THR A 62 8.41 10.92 -5.14
CA THR A 62 7.02 11.17 -4.74
C THR A 62 6.63 10.13 -3.68
N PHE A 63 5.86 10.55 -2.69
CA PHE A 63 5.29 9.60 -1.72
C PHE A 63 3.99 9.03 -2.25
N GLY A 64 3.77 7.75 -1.98
CA GLY A 64 2.54 7.06 -2.35
C GLY A 64 2.04 6.23 -1.19
N TRP A 65 0.72 6.10 -1.08
CA TRP A 65 0.08 5.36 0.02
C TRP A 65 -1.12 4.58 -0.48
N PHE A 66 -1.42 3.51 0.26
CA PHE A 66 -2.55 2.65 -0.04
C PHE A 66 -2.98 1.90 1.21
N GLN A 67 -4.17 1.32 1.15
CA GLN A 67 -4.65 0.37 2.14
C GLN A 67 -4.65 -1.02 1.54
N SER A 68 -4.42 -2.02 2.37
CA SER A 68 -4.62 -3.41 1.98
C SER A 68 -5.44 -4.16 3.01
N PHE A 69 -6.12 -5.19 2.53
CA PHE A 69 -7.02 -6.02 3.33
C PHE A 69 -6.58 -7.47 3.16
N ASP A 70 -6.18 -8.08 4.27
CA ASP A 70 -5.86 -9.51 4.32
C ASP A 70 -7.13 -10.26 4.66
N ASN A 71 -7.73 -10.92 3.70
CA ASN A 71 -8.99 -11.64 3.84
C ASN A 71 -8.78 -13.13 4.13
N GLY A 72 -7.58 -13.50 4.55
CA GLY A 72 -7.25 -14.87 4.91
C GLY A 72 -6.50 -15.60 3.82
N GLU A 73 -6.17 -16.84 4.10
CA GLU A 73 -5.37 -17.69 3.23
C GLU A 73 -6.12 -18.99 2.89
N GLY A 74 -5.71 -19.61 1.80
CA GLY A 74 -6.20 -20.92 1.39
C GLY A 74 -7.40 -20.86 0.46
N ALA A 75 -7.75 -22.02 -0.05
CA ALA A 75 -8.89 -22.19 -0.93
C ALA A 75 -10.19 -21.93 -0.17
N GLY A 76 -11.02 -21.05 -0.67
CA GLY A 76 -12.27 -20.68 -0.02
C GLY A 76 -12.21 -19.40 0.80
N ALA A 77 -11.03 -18.83 1.05
CA ALA A 77 -10.94 -17.49 1.61
C ALA A 77 -11.29 -16.45 0.53
N PRO A 78 -11.91 -15.31 0.88
CA PRO A 78 -12.09 -14.22 -0.07
C PRO A 78 -10.74 -13.72 -0.57
N PRO A 79 -10.65 -13.16 -1.79
CA PRO A 79 -9.39 -12.60 -2.27
C PRO A 79 -8.96 -11.41 -1.42
N ASP A 80 -7.66 -11.23 -1.29
CA ASP A 80 -7.10 -10.04 -0.66
C ASP A 80 -7.40 -8.82 -1.54
N GLN A 81 -7.45 -7.66 -0.92
CA GLN A 81 -7.90 -6.44 -1.60
C GLN A 81 -6.95 -5.30 -1.31
N SER A 82 -6.92 -4.34 -2.21
CA SER A 82 -6.13 -3.11 -2.07
C SER A 82 -6.91 -1.91 -2.58
N SER A 83 -6.73 -0.77 -1.94
CA SER A 83 -7.22 0.49 -2.49
C SER A 83 -6.34 0.96 -3.64
N LEU A 84 -6.81 1.93 -4.41
CA LEU A 84 -5.94 2.67 -5.32
C LEU A 84 -4.91 3.45 -4.53
N MET A 85 -3.77 3.74 -5.16
CA MET A 85 -2.73 4.56 -4.57
C MET A 85 -3.08 6.04 -4.59
N GLY A 86 -2.82 6.72 -3.48
CA GLY A 86 -2.75 8.17 -3.43
C GLY A 86 -1.31 8.62 -3.53
N PHE A 87 -1.08 9.85 -3.99
CA PHE A 87 0.26 10.39 -4.19
C PHE A 87 0.35 11.81 -3.65
N GLY A 88 1.50 12.15 -3.12
CA GLY A 88 1.74 13.48 -2.60
C GLY A 88 3.09 13.63 -1.93
N ASP A 89 3.16 14.53 -0.96
CA ASP A 89 4.38 14.79 -0.22
C ASP A 89 4.47 13.92 1.05
N GLU A 90 5.58 14.04 1.75
CA GLU A 90 5.82 13.29 2.97
C GLU A 90 4.76 13.59 4.06
N GLY A 91 4.36 14.85 4.20
CA GLY A 91 3.34 15.22 5.17
C GLY A 91 1.99 14.56 4.91
N ALA A 92 1.57 14.51 3.66
CA ALA A 92 0.33 13.83 3.28
C ALA A 92 0.42 12.32 3.51
N ASN A 93 1.58 11.73 3.24
CA ASN A 93 1.85 10.32 3.47
C ASN A 93 1.72 9.96 4.97
N GLU A 94 2.35 10.75 5.84
CA GLU A 94 2.28 10.54 7.28
C GLU A 94 0.85 10.76 7.80
N ALA A 95 0.15 11.76 7.29
CA ALA A 95 -1.23 12.02 7.67
C ALA A 95 -2.15 10.85 7.30
N PHE A 96 -1.94 10.24 6.15
CA PHE A 96 -2.71 9.06 5.75
C PHE A 96 -2.47 7.89 6.71
N CYS A 97 -1.21 7.57 7.00
CA CYS A 97 -0.87 6.46 7.89
C CYS A 97 -1.43 6.66 9.31
N ASN A 98 -1.43 7.89 9.80
CA ASN A 98 -1.82 8.20 11.16
C ASN A 98 -3.31 8.54 11.32
N SER A 99 -4.05 8.67 10.22
CA SER A 99 -5.47 8.98 10.26
C SER A 99 -6.27 7.74 10.65
N PRO A 100 -7.23 7.85 11.59
CA PRO A 100 -8.14 6.76 11.89
C PRO A 100 -9.19 6.55 10.80
N ASN A 101 -9.35 7.51 9.88
CA ASN A 101 -10.31 7.42 8.80
C ASN A 101 -9.80 6.53 7.70
N LEU A 102 -10.66 5.64 7.22
CA LEU A 102 -10.35 4.76 6.09
C LEU A 102 -10.91 5.40 4.82
N PRO A 103 -10.06 5.70 3.83
CA PRO A 103 -10.55 6.21 2.55
C PRO A 103 -11.55 5.24 1.91
N ARG A 104 -12.51 5.78 1.18
CA ARG A 104 -13.58 5.00 0.56
C ARG A 104 -13.35 4.72 -0.93
N PHE A 105 -12.12 4.66 -1.37
CA PHE A 105 -11.81 4.28 -2.75
C PHE A 105 -11.69 2.78 -2.80
N GLY A 106 -12.58 2.12 -3.47
CA GLY A 106 -12.50 0.68 -3.59
C GLY A 106 -12.55 0.05 -2.23
N PRO A 107 -12.40 -1.18 -1.97
CA PRO A 107 -11.22 -1.96 -2.36
C PRO A 107 -11.40 -2.73 -3.66
N TRP A 108 -10.28 -3.07 -4.29
CA TRP A 108 -10.23 -3.93 -5.46
C TRP A 108 -9.53 -5.23 -5.12
N ASP A 109 -10.03 -6.31 -5.70
CA ASP A 109 -9.38 -7.61 -5.58
C ASP A 109 -8.01 -7.57 -6.25
N ILE A 110 -7.06 -8.24 -5.64
CA ILE A 110 -5.71 -8.34 -6.18
C ILE A 110 -5.32 -9.80 -6.38
N GLN A 111 -4.35 -10.02 -7.25
CA GLN A 111 -3.73 -11.32 -7.39
C GLN A 111 -2.61 -11.44 -6.36
N GLY A 112 -2.48 -12.62 -5.79
CA GLY A 112 -1.48 -12.90 -4.78
C GLY A 112 -2.06 -12.89 -3.38
N ASN A 113 -1.21 -13.00 -2.41
CA ASN A 113 -1.57 -13.09 -1.01
C ASN A 113 -0.89 -11.98 -0.21
N ILE A 114 -1.69 -11.21 0.50
CA ILE A 114 -1.21 -10.15 1.39
C ILE A 114 -1.23 -10.68 2.81
N GLN A 115 -0.13 -10.50 3.54
CA GLN A 115 -0.07 -10.84 4.95
C GLN A 115 0.11 -9.55 5.75
N VAL A 116 -0.88 -9.26 6.59
CA VAL A 116 -0.84 -8.12 7.50
C VAL A 116 -0.36 -8.60 8.86
N ARG A 117 0.79 -8.11 9.30
CA ARG A 117 1.42 -8.49 10.56
C ARG A 117 1.87 -7.25 11.32
N GLN A 118 1.75 -7.35 12.63
CA GLN A 118 2.29 -6.36 13.53
C GLN A 118 3.67 -6.76 14.01
#